data_b5045938f29649f18acad5bb8764db7e
#
_entry.id   b5045938f29649f18acad5bb8764db7e
#
_cell.length_a   1.000
_cell.length_b   1.000
_cell.length_c   1.000
_cell.angle_alpha   90.00
_cell.angle_beta   90.00
_cell.angle_gamma   90.00
#
_symmetry.space_group_name_H-M   'P 1'
#
loop_
_entity.id
_entity.type
_entity.pdbx_description
1 polymer ?
#
loop_
_entity_poly.entity_id
_entity_poly.type
_entity_poly.pdbx_seq_one_letter_code
_entity_poly.pdbx_strand_id
1 'polypeptide(L)'
;MARIKRAMMTRKRRNKVLKLAKGYFGAKSTHFKMAKQAVKKSGNYAFAGRKQRKRDFRKLWITRISAACKMNGINYSQFMNGLKKAG
;
A
#
# COMPACT_ATOMS: atom_id res chain seq x y z
N MET A 1 -4.49 -26.51 42.24
CA MET A 1 -4.42 -26.62 40.78
C MET A 1 -4.40 -25.22 40.15
N ALA A 2 -3.38 -24.95 39.38
CA ALA A 2 -3.22 -23.63 38.79
C ALA A 2 -4.22 -23.45 37.63
N ARG A 3 -5.01 -22.38 37.73
CA ARG A 3 -5.93 -22.02 36.68
C ARG A 3 -5.16 -21.25 35.60
N ILE A 4 -5.31 -21.68 34.39
CA ILE A 4 -4.68 -20.99 33.25
C ILE A 4 -5.44 -19.67 33.00
N LYS A 5 -4.75 -18.55 33.22
CA LYS A 5 -5.37 -17.23 33.03
C LYS A 5 -5.10 -16.71 31.63
N ARG A 6 -5.88 -17.19 30.69
CA ARG A 6 -5.77 -16.74 29.30
C ARG A 6 -6.31 -15.33 29.07
N ALA A 7 -7.15 -14.85 29.98
CA ALA A 7 -7.83 -13.57 29.81
C ALA A 7 -6.86 -12.43 29.55
N MET A 8 -5.77 -12.35 30.33
CA MET A 8 -4.80 -11.27 30.15
C MET A 8 -3.99 -11.41 28.88
N MET A 9 -3.60 -12.63 28.54
CA MET A 9 -2.85 -12.90 27.32
C MET A 9 -3.70 -12.64 26.08
N THR A 10 -4.96 -13.04 26.14
CA THR A 10 -5.92 -12.81 25.06
C THR A 10 -6.12 -11.32 24.84
N ARG A 11 -6.33 -10.58 25.94
CA ARG A 11 -6.54 -9.14 25.87
C ARG A 11 -5.32 -8.43 25.31
N LYS A 12 -4.13 -8.83 25.75
CA LYS A 12 -2.88 -8.25 25.27
C LYS A 12 -2.72 -8.43 23.75
N ARG A 13 -3.00 -9.65 23.28
CA ARG A 13 -2.90 -9.97 21.87
C ARG A 13 -3.93 -9.20 21.04
N ARG A 14 -5.16 -9.10 21.57
CA ARG A 14 -6.23 -8.35 20.90
C ARG A 14 -5.94 -6.86 20.86
N ASN A 15 -5.40 -6.32 21.95
CA ASN A 15 -5.04 -4.91 22.01
C ASN A 15 -3.95 -4.58 21.02
N LYS A 16 -3.04 -5.50 20.77
CA LYS A 16 -1.98 -5.32 19.76
C LYS A 16 -2.59 -5.14 18.36
N VAL A 17 -3.56 -5.98 18.02
CA VAL A 17 -4.26 -5.90 16.74
C VAL A 17 -5.05 -4.59 16.64
N LEU A 18 -5.77 -4.24 17.72
CA LEU A 18 -6.56 -3.01 17.75
C LEU A 18 -5.68 -1.77 17.63
N LYS A 19 -4.49 -1.83 18.21
CA LYS A 19 -3.53 -0.72 18.12
C LYS A 19 -3.10 -0.51 16.66
N LEU A 20 -2.87 -1.61 15.94
CA LEU A 20 -2.54 -1.54 14.51
C LEU A 20 -3.69 -1.01 13.68
N ALA A 21 -4.92 -1.21 14.14
CA ALA A 21 -6.12 -0.78 13.43
C ALA A 21 -6.57 0.62 13.77
N LYS A 22 -5.83 1.36 14.60
CA LYS A 22 -6.18 2.73 14.96
C LYS A 22 -6.32 3.58 13.70
N GLY A 23 -7.39 4.36 13.66
CA GLY A 23 -7.69 5.21 12.52
C GLY A 23 -8.50 4.55 11.43
N TYR A 24 -8.80 3.26 11.57
CA TYR A 24 -9.63 2.57 10.60
C TYR A 24 -11.09 2.97 10.77
N PHE A 25 -11.81 2.90 9.67
CA PHE A 25 -13.18 3.39 9.61
C PHE A 25 -14.14 2.56 10.47
N GLY A 26 -14.93 3.24 11.30
CA GLY A 26 -16.02 2.65 12.07
C GLY A 26 -15.58 1.50 12.97
N ALA A 27 -16.33 0.41 12.94
CA ALA A 27 -16.10 -0.77 13.78
C ALA A 27 -14.77 -1.45 13.51
N LYS A 28 -14.14 -1.18 12.37
CA LYS A 28 -12.84 -1.77 12.03
C LYS A 28 -11.74 -1.36 13.00
N SER A 29 -11.91 -0.23 13.68
CA SER A 29 -10.92 0.23 14.66
C SER A 29 -11.25 -0.18 16.09
N THR A 30 -12.51 -0.58 16.37
CA THR A 30 -12.97 -0.83 17.74
C THR A 30 -13.37 -2.28 18.00
N HIS A 31 -13.93 -2.97 17.02
CA HIS A 31 -14.38 -4.36 17.18
C HIS A 31 -13.28 -5.32 16.73
N PHE A 32 -12.85 -6.19 17.64
CA PHE A 32 -11.70 -7.06 17.38
C PHE A 32 -11.87 -7.92 16.12
N LYS A 33 -13.04 -8.56 15.95
CA LYS A 33 -13.27 -9.41 14.77
C LYS A 33 -13.11 -8.63 13.47
N MET A 34 -13.67 -7.43 13.43
CA MET A 34 -13.57 -6.57 12.26
C MET A 34 -12.17 -6.03 12.10
N ALA A 35 -11.54 -5.62 13.21
CA ALA A 35 -10.17 -5.10 13.20
C ALA A 35 -9.18 -6.17 12.71
N LYS A 36 -9.33 -7.39 13.17
CA LYS A 36 -8.47 -8.50 12.77
C LYS A 36 -8.51 -8.70 11.26
N GLN A 37 -9.71 -8.73 10.68
CA GLN A 37 -9.88 -8.88 9.24
C GLN A 37 -9.33 -7.67 8.48
N ALA A 38 -9.58 -6.47 9.00
CA ALA A 38 -9.11 -5.24 8.36
C ALA A 38 -7.59 -5.15 8.34
N VAL A 39 -6.93 -5.55 9.44
CA VAL A 39 -5.47 -5.54 9.52
C VAL A 39 -4.87 -6.56 8.55
N LYS A 40 -5.46 -7.74 8.44
CA LYS A 40 -5.00 -8.75 7.48
C LYS A 40 -5.12 -8.23 6.05
N LYS A 41 -6.25 -7.61 5.73
CA LYS A 41 -6.48 -7.02 4.40
C LYS A 41 -5.49 -5.90 4.12
N SER A 42 -5.24 -5.07 5.13
CA SER A 42 -4.25 -4.00 5.06
C SER A 42 -2.87 -4.55 4.73
N GLY A 43 -2.48 -5.66 5.37
CA GLY A 43 -1.21 -6.32 5.10
C GLY A 43 -1.10 -6.80 3.66
N ASN A 44 -2.18 -7.39 3.14
CA ASN A 44 -2.24 -7.85 1.76
C ASN A 44 -2.11 -6.67 0.79
N TYR A 45 -2.81 -5.59 1.07
CA TYR A 45 -2.73 -4.38 0.24
C TYR A 45 -1.34 -3.76 0.29
N ALA A 46 -0.71 -3.76 1.46
CA ALA A 46 0.65 -3.24 1.59
C ALA A 46 1.64 -4.06 0.77
N PHE A 47 1.50 -5.38 0.81
CA PHE A 47 2.34 -6.29 0.02
C PHE A 47 2.18 -6.03 -1.48
N ALA A 48 0.91 -5.98 -1.93
CA ALA A 48 0.61 -5.71 -3.33
C ALA A 48 1.07 -4.31 -3.75
N GLY A 49 0.87 -3.33 -2.88
CA GLY A 49 1.25 -1.95 -3.13
C GLY A 49 2.75 -1.78 -3.28
N ARG A 50 3.52 -2.47 -2.43
CA ARG A 50 4.98 -2.43 -2.55
C ARG A 50 5.47 -3.01 -3.87
N LYS A 51 4.82 -4.08 -4.34
CA LYS A 51 5.15 -4.67 -5.65
C LYS A 51 4.75 -3.75 -6.79
N GLN A 52 3.62 -3.04 -6.63
CA GLN A 52 3.12 -2.14 -7.68
C GLN A 52 3.83 -0.79 -7.67
N ARG A 53 4.64 -0.50 -6.65
CA ARG A 53 5.32 0.79 -6.52
C ARG A 53 6.14 1.12 -7.77
N LYS A 54 6.89 0.14 -8.28
CA LYS A 54 7.70 0.34 -9.48
C LYS A 54 6.81 0.71 -10.67
N ARG A 55 5.68 0.03 -10.81
CA ARG A 55 4.73 0.29 -11.90
C ARG A 55 4.13 1.69 -11.78
N ASP A 56 3.75 2.06 -10.55
CA ASP A 56 3.14 3.36 -10.29
C ASP A 56 4.11 4.49 -10.58
N PHE A 57 5.35 4.37 -10.13
CA PHE A 57 6.37 5.39 -10.40
C PHE A 57 6.72 5.45 -11.87
N ARG A 58 6.77 4.30 -12.53
CA ARG A 58 7.03 4.27 -13.98
C ARG A 58 5.94 5.00 -14.76
N LYS A 59 4.68 4.79 -14.37
CA LYS A 59 3.56 5.51 -14.97
C LYS A 59 3.69 7.01 -14.75
N LEU A 60 4.07 7.39 -13.55
CA LEU A 60 4.26 8.80 -13.21
C LEU A 60 5.39 9.41 -14.06
N TRP A 61 6.50 8.70 -14.20
CA TRP A 61 7.62 9.15 -15.03
C TRP A 61 7.20 9.33 -16.48
N ILE A 62 6.44 8.36 -17.01
CA ILE A 62 5.95 8.42 -18.39
C ILE A 62 5.05 9.64 -18.56
N THR A 63 4.17 9.90 -17.61
CA THR A 63 3.29 11.08 -17.64
C THR A 63 4.08 12.37 -17.66
N ARG A 64 5.10 12.47 -16.81
CA ARG A 64 5.95 13.67 -16.72
C ARG A 64 6.75 13.87 -17.99
N ILE A 65 7.35 12.80 -18.51
CA ILE A 65 8.12 12.85 -19.75
C ILE A 65 7.22 13.22 -20.92
N SER A 66 6.00 12.67 -20.99
CA SER A 66 5.03 12.99 -22.03
C SER A 66 4.66 14.47 -22.00
N ALA A 67 4.46 15.02 -20.79
CA ALA A 67 4.13 16.43 -20.63
C ALA A 67 5.28 17.32 -21.14
N ALA A 68 6.51 16.98 -20.77
CA ALA A 68 7.69 17.71 -21.22
C ALA A 68 7.86 17.63 -22.74
N CYS A 69 7.63 16.46 -23.32
CA CYS A 69 7.71 16.27 -24.77
C CYS A 69 6.69 17.13 -25.48
N LYS A 70 5.46 17.19 -24.96
CA LYS A 70 4.39 18.01 -25.53
C LYS A 70 4.78 19.49 -25.51
N MET A 71 5.43 19.95 -24.45
CA MET A 71 5.90 21.32 -24.34
C MET A 71 6.98 21.64 -25.38
N ASN A 72 7.74 20.64 -25.80
CA ASN A 72 8.82 20.80 -26.79
C ASN A 72 8.39 20.40 -28.20
N GLY A 73 7.11 20.16 -28.43
CA GLY A 73 6.54 19.93 -29.75
C GLY A 73 6.73 18.52 -30.29
N ILE A 74 7.09 17.55 -29.46
CA ILE A 74 7.22 16.14 -29.88
C ILE A 74 6.33 15.28 -28.97
N ASN A 75 6.10 14.02 -29.39
CA ASN A 75 5.34 13.12 -28.52
C ASN A 75 6.28 12.14 -27.82
N TYR A 76 5.72 11.38 -26.85
CA TYR A 76 6.51 10.45 -26.06
C TYR A 76 7.16 9.37 -26.92
N SER A 77 6.40 8.82 -27.88
CA SER A 77 6.91 7.75 -28.74
C SER A 77 8.11 8.21 -29.54
N GLN A 78 8.06 9.41 -30.09
CA GLN A 78 9.16 9.99 -30.85
C GLN A 78 10.39 10.20 -29.97
N PHE A 79 10.19 10.67 -28.72
CA PHE A 79 11.27 10.89 -27.78
C PHE A 79 11.96 9.58 -27.42
N MET A 80 11.18 8.54 -27.10
CA MET A 80 11.74 7.23 -26.72
C MET A 80 12.46 6.58 -27.88
N ASN A 81 11.94 6.72 -29.09
CA ASN A 81 12.59 6.22 -30.29
C ASN A 81 13.95 6.91 -30.51
N GLY A 82 13.99 8.22 -30.29
CA GLY A 82 15.23 9.00 -30.39
C GLY A 82 16.28 8.57 -29.38
N LEU A 83 15.85 8.35 -28.12
CA LEU A 83 16.74 7.86 -27.06
C LEU A 83 17.30 6.48 -27.41
N LYS A 84 16.48 5.60 -27.94
CA LYS A 84 16.88 4.26 -28.31
C LYS A 84 17.93 4.29 -29.44
N LYS A 85 17.74 5.16 -30.42
CA LYS A 85 18.68 5.32 -31.52
C LYS A 85 20.00 5.94 -31.07
N ALA A 86 19.93 6.82 -30.09
CA ALA A 86 21.12 7.49 -29.56
C ALA A 86 21.98 6.59 -28.67
N GLY A 87 21.38 5.49 -28.19
CA GLY A 87 22.11 4.56 -27.32
C GLY A 87 21.69 4.67 -25.84
#